data_618ca3ace612bf17cdd8de5319ebac83
#
_entry.id   618ca3ace612bf17cdd8de5319ebac83
#
_cell.length_a   1.000
_cell.length_b   1.000
_cell.length_c   1.000
_cell.angle_alpha   90.00
_cell.angle_beta   90.00
_cell.angle_gamma   90.00
#
_symmetry.space_group_name_H-M   'P 1'
#
loop_
_entity.id
_entity.type
_entity.pdbx_description
1 polymer ?
#
loop_
_entity_poly.entity_id
_entity_poly.type
_entity_poly.pdbx_seq_one_letter_code
_entity_poly.pdbx_strand_id
1 'polypeptide(L)'
;LYRECPPLPCIIGYDVEGHVEEVADDVAGFKKGDRVFGLTRFGGYAQYAVTQAQAVSHMPEEAPIGTGCALATQCVTAYHAAILSQTLLPGEKVLIHAAAGGLGTALVQIALWKGCTVIGVAGGSEKVEYLKNLGVHHVVDHHRINWTDYVHQHLNGRVDVIFDNIGGSSIKKGKSVLAHGGRIVTLGAAALSGKKGKLNLIRLGLGFGFFSPIAY
;
A
#
# COMPACT_ATOMS: atom_id res chain seq x y z
N LEU A 1 16.11 -5.52 -0.39
CA LEU A 1 15.57 -6.29 -1.54
C LEU A 1 15.10 -5.40 -2.70
N TYR A 2 15.40 -4.11 -2.63
CA TYR A 2 15.14 -3.22 -3.76
C TYR A 2 16.22 -3.44 -4.82
N ARG A 3 15.79 -3.66 -6.04
CA ARG A 3 16.68 -3.93 -7.19
C ARG A 3 17.57 -2.74 -7.51
N GLU A 4 17.27 -1.58 -6.96
CA GLU A 4 17.84 -0.28 -7.25
C GLU A 4 18.34 0.45 -6.00
N CYS A 5 18.88 -0.29 -5.01
CA CYS A 5 19.54 0.35 -3.87
C CYS A 5 20.74 1.16 -4.35
N PRO A 6 20.89 2.40 -3.92
CA PRO A 6 22.09 3.17 -4.21
C PRO A 6 23.30 2.52 -3.54
N PRO A 7 24.53 2.71 -4.07
CA PRO A 7 25.74 2.25 -3.42
C PRO A 7 25.89 2.90 -2.03
N LEU A 8 26.43 2.15 -1.09
CA LEU A 8 26.71 2.66 0.25
C LEU A 8 28.06 3.45 0.27
N PRO A 9 28.12 4.56 1.07
CA PRO A 9 27.09 5.11 1.93
C PRO A 9 26.01 5.87 1.17
N CYS A 10 24.74 5.79 1.63
CA CYS A 10 23.63 6.51 1.01
C CYS A 10 22.65 7.06 2.06
N ILE A 11 21.95 8.13 1.70
CA ILE A 11 20.81 8.63 2.46
C ILE A 11 19.56 7.94 1.94
N ILE A 12 18.84 7.29 2.81
CA ILE A 12 17.57 6.60 2.48
C ILE A 12 16.38 7.57 2.60
N GLY A 13 15.16 7.08 2.32
CA GLY A 13 13.91 7.83 2.41
C GLY A 13 13.36 8.20 1.04
N TYR A 14 12.05 8.03 0.90
CA TYR A 14 11.32 8.32 -0.34
C TYR A 14 10.40 9.52 -0.20
N ASP A 15 9.87 9.77 1.00
CA ASP A 15 8.86 10.78 1.26
C ASP A 15 9.52 12.02 1.84
N VAL A 16 9.12 13.17 1.34
CA VAL A 16 9.57 14.46 1.84
C VAL A 16 8.39 15.43 1.99
N GLU A 17 8.47 16.28 3.02
CA GLU A 17 7.58 17.41 3.23
C GLU A 17 8.43 18.60 3.67
N GLY A 18 8.16 19.78 3.15
CA GLY A 18 8.92 20.96 3.51
C GLY A 18 8.55 22.17 2.67
N HIS A 19 9.48 23.12 2.60
CA HIS A 19 9.34 24.32 1.79
C HIS A 19 10.36 24.28 0.65
N VAL A 20 9.94 24.76 -0.51
CA VAL A 20 10.82 24.90 -1.66
C VAL A 20 11.93 25.91 -1.34
N GLU A 21 13.18 25.49 -1.40
CA GLU A 21 14.33 26.38 -1.19
C GLU A 21 14.80 26.99 -2.52
N GLU A 22 14.88 26.18 -3.56
CA GLU A 22 15.29 26.61 -4.91
C GLU A 22 14.46 25.88 -5.95
N VAL A 23 14.27 26.53 -7.11
CA VAL A 23 13.58 25.99 -8.28
C VAL A 23 14.46 26.22 -9.50
N ALA A 24 14.62 25.23 -10.35
CA ALA A 24 15.36 25.38 -11.61
C ALA A 24 14.60 26.31 -12.58
N ASP A 25 15.33 26.99 -13.44
CA ASP A 25 14.79 28.04 -14.32
C ASP A 25 13.71 27.53 -15.30
N ASP A 26 13.74 26.25 -15.64
CA ASP A 26 12.79 25.59 -16.55
C ASP A 26 11.56 25.01 -15.85
N VAL A 27 11.45 25.12 -14.54
CA VAL A 27 10.33 24.60 -13.74
C VAL A 27 9.27 25.67 -13.52
N ALA A 28 8.06 25.39 -13.95
CA ALA A 28 6.90 26.23 -13.70
C ALA A 28 6.02 25.66 -12.57
N GLY A 29 5.25 26.54 -11.92
CA GLY A 29 4.25 26.14 -10.94
C GLY A 29 4.74 26.04 -9.50
N PHE A 30 6.03 26.23 -9.26
CA PHE A 30 6.64 26.30 -7.91
C PHE A 30 7.51 27.53 -7.77
N LYS A 31 7.62 28.02 -6.54
CA LYS A 31 8.50 29.12 -6.17
C LYS A 31 9.09 28.87 -4.77
N LYS A 32 10.20 29.53 -4.48
CA LYS A 32 10.80 29.53 -3.12
C LYS A 32 9.76 29.90 -2.07
N GLY A 33 9.69 29.10 -1.00
CA GLY A 33 8.78 29.26 0.12
C GLY A 33 7.47 28.49 -0.01
N ASP A 34 7.14 27.93 -1.18
CA ASP A 34 5.93 27.12 -1.33
C ASP A 34 6.00 25.89 -0.41
N ARG A 35 4.94 25.62 0.35
CA ARG A 35 4.82 24.40 1.15
C ARG A 35 4.44 23.24 0.26
N VAL A 36 5.24 22.17 0.29
CA VAL A 36 5.12 21.04 -0.62
C VAL A 36 5.36 19.71 0.08
N PHE A 37 4.87 18.65 -0.55
CA PHE A 37 5.29 17.28 -0.26
C PHE A 37 5.61 16.58 -1.58
N GLY A 38 6.40 15.52 -1.50
CA GLY A 38 6.79 14.83 -2.73
C GLY A 38 7.53 13.54 -2.48
N LEU A 39 7.92 12.94 -3.61
CA LEU A 39 8.66 11.69 -3.65
C LEU A 39 10.10 11.96 -4.11
N THR A 40 11.05 11.34 -3.42
CA THR A 40 12.43 11.25 -3.86
C THR A 40 12.76 9.80 -4.22
N ARG A 41 13.74 9.56 -5.05
CA ARG A 41 14.19 8.20 -5.31
C ARG A 41 15.06 7.64 -4.18
N PHE A 42 15.62 8.44 -3.36
CA PHE A 42 16.36 8.26 -2.11
C PHE A 42 16.72 9.66 -1.63
N GLY A 43 17.30 9.78 -0.44
CA GLY A 43 17.75 11.07 0.08
C GLY A 43 16.69 11.83 0.87
N GLY A 44 15.52 11.24 1.11
CA GLY A 44 14.44 11.90 1.86
C GLY A 44 14.75 12.09 3.36
N TYR A 45 15.65 11.29 3.95
CA TYR A 45 16.04 11.43 5.36
C TYR A 45 17.13 12.51 5.50
N ALA A 46 16.83 13.73 5.07
CA ALA A 46 17.76 14.85 5.05
C ALA A 46 17.05 16.17 5.33
N GLN A 47 17.82 17.20 5.67
CA GLN A 47 17.30 18.57 5.84
C GLN A 47 16.91 19.20 4.48
N TYR A 48 17.60 18.82 3.42
CA TYR A 48 17.33 19.23 2.05
C TYR A 48 17.30 18.01 1.15
N ALA A 49 16.36 18.00 0.23
CA ALA A 49 16.22 16.94 -0.76
C ALA A 49 15.98 17.55 -2.15
N VAL A 50 16.53 16.90 -3.16
CA VAL A 50 16.33 17.28 -4.55
C VAL A 50 15.42 16.25 -5.21
N THR A 51 14.41 16.73 -5.93
CA THR A 51 13.51 15.86 -6.68
C THR A 51 12.99 16.58 -7.92
N GLN A 52 12.30 15.84 -8.79
CA GLN A 52 11.69 16.39 -10.00
C GLN A 52 10.36 17.07 -9.66
N ALA A 53 10.05 18.19 -10.32
CA ALA A 53 8.82 18.95 -10.10
C ALA A 53 7.55 18.09 -10.23
N GLN A 54 7.52 17.15 -11.18
CA GLN A 54 6.40 16.23 -11.37
C GLN A 54 6.18 15.24 -10.21
N ALA A 55 7.15 15.08 -9.34
CA ALA A 55 7.05 14.24 -8.15
C ALA A 55 6.70 15.04 -6.88
N VAL A 56 6.32 16.32 -7.04
CA VAL A 56 6.00 17.25 -5.96
C VAL A 56 4.58 17.79 -6.14
N SER A 57 3.90 18.01 -5.03
CA SER A 57 2.59 18.66 -4.98
C SER A 57 2.56 19.72 -3.89
N HIS A 58 1.80 20.79 -4.12
CA HIS A 58 1.50 21.75 -3.09
C HIS A 58 0.73 21.11 -1.93
N MET A 59 0.98 21.59 -0.76
CA MET A 59 0.33 21.15 0.47
C MET A 59 -0.40 22.33 1.14
N PRO A 60 -1.65 22.13 1.65
CA PRO A 60 -2.31 23.17 2.42
C PRO A 60 -1.49 23.59 3.64
N GLU A 61 -1.44 24.89 3.90
CA GLU A 61 -0.68 25.45 5.05
C GLU A 61 -1.21 24.91 6.40
N GLU A 62 -2.51 24.63 6.48
CA GLU A 62 -3.18 24.15 7.70
C GLU A 62 -2.95 22.67 7.97
N ALA A 63 -2.41 21.92 7.01
CA ALA A 63 -2.17 20.49 7.19
C ALA A 63 -1.12 20.24 8.29
N PRO A 64 -1.34 19.31 9.22
CA PRO A 64 -0.35 18.98 10.24
C PRO A 64 1.00 18.58 9.65
N ILE A 65 2.08 18.95 10.31
CA ILE A 65 3.46 18.56 9.91
C ILE A 65 3.55 17.03 9.87
N GLY A 66 4.17 16.50 8.81
CA GLY A 66 4.33 15.06 8.56
C GLY A 66 3.18 14.44 7.76
N THR A 67 2.10 15.18 7.52
CA THR A 67 0.98 14.68 6.69
C THR A 67 1.45 14.34 5.28
N GLY A 68 2.24 15.19 4.66
CA GLY A 68 2.78 14.96 3.32
C GLY A 68 3.62 13.69 3.23
N CYS A 69 4.54 13.50 4.18
CA CYS A 69 5.34 12.27 4.25
C CYS A 69 4.49 11.02 4.50
N ALA A 70 3.43 11.12 5.29
CA ALA A 70 2.52 9.99 5.52
C ALA A 70 1.69 9.63 4.29
N LEU A 71 1.38 10.60 3.44
CA LEU A 71 0.51 10.43 2.27
C LEU A 71 1.30 10.04 1.00
N ALA A 72 2.51 10.56 0.81
CA ALA A 72 3.19 10.53 -0.48
C ALA A 72 3.30 9.11 -1.08
N THR A 73 4.22 8.28 -0.63
CA THR A 73 4.39 6.92 -1.20
C THR A 73 3.16 6.05 -0.99
N GLN A 74 2.52 6.15 0.18
CA GLN A 74 1.45 5.23 0.56
C GLN A 74 0.16 5.48 -0.22
N CYS A 75 -0.28 6.75 -0.33
CA CYS A 75 -1.50 7.08 -1.07
C CYS A 75 -1.31 6.96 -2.57
N VAL A 76 -0.14 7.35 -3.11
CA VAL A 76 0.17 7.13 -4.52
C VAL A 76 0.15 5.65 -4.87
N THR A 77 0.76 4.80 -4.03
CA THR A 77 0.74 3.34 -4.22
C THR A 77 -0.69 2.78 -4.13
N ALA A 78 -1.47 3.21 -3.13
CA ALA A 78 -2.85 2.78 -2.96
C ALA A 78 -3.72 3.19 -4.15
N TYR A 79 -3.60 4.43 -4.61
CA TYR A 79 -4.33 4.94 -5.76
C TYR A 79 -3.96 4.19 -7.04
N HIS A 80 -2.66 4.01 -7.28
CA HIS A 80 -2.19 3.24 -8.43
C HIS A 80 -2.74 1.81 -8.40
N ALA A 81 -2.67 1.14 -7.25
CA ALA A 81 -3.12 -0.24 -7.10
C ALA A 81 -4.65 -0.40 -7.24
N ALA A 82 -5.42 0.52 -6.66
CA ALA A 82 -6.88 0.38 -6.56
C ALA A 82 -7.66 1.07 -7.69
N ILE A 83 -7.04 2.01 -8.40
CA ILE A 83 -7.70 2.83 -9.42
C ILE A 83 -7.07 2.65 -10.80
N LEU A 84 -5.73 2.75 -10.90
CA LEU A 84 -5.05 2.75 -12.20
C LEU A 84 -4.72 1.36 -12.72
N SER A 85 -4.17 0.49 -11.88
CA SER A 85 -3.78 -0.88 -12.29
C SER A 85 -4.98 -1.81 -12.44
N GLN A 86 -5.99 -1.60 -11.63
CA GLN A 86 -7.26 -2.30 -11.69
C GLN A 86 -8.33 -1.40 -11.05
N THR A 87 -9.50 -1.34 -11.63
CA THR A 87 -10.57 -0.49 -11.12
C THR A 87 -11.41 -1.25 -10.10
N LEU A 88 -11.56 -0.70 -8.90
CA LEU A 88 -12.55 -1.18 -7.93
C LEU A 88 -13.96 -0.77 -8.38
N LEU A 89 -14.88 -1.71 -8.34
CA LEU A 89 -16.28 -1.50 -8.71
C LEU A 89 -17.17 -1.44 -7.46
N PRO A 90 -18.24 -0.62 -7.46
CA PRO A 90 -19.20 -0.60 -6.36
C PRO A 90 -19.80 -1.99 -6.10
N GLY A 91 -19.93 -2.36 -4.83
CA GLY A 91 -20.45 -3.65 -4.39
C GLY A 91 -19.44 -4.79 -4.34
N GLU A 92 -18.22 -4.63 -4.88
CA GLU A 92 -17.18 -5.65 -4.74
C GLU A 92 -16.80 -5.85 -3.26
N LYS A 93 -16.51 -7.11 -2.91
CA LYS A 93 -15.96 -7.49 -1.62
C LYS A 93 -14.43 -7.43 -1.68
N VAL A 94 -13.85 -6.50 -0.95
CA VAL A 94 -12.41 -6.18 -0.99
C VAL A 94 -11.75 -6.56 0.32
N LEU A 95 -10.87 -7.54 0.29
CA LEU A 95 -10.06 -7.94 1.44
C LEU A 95 -8.69 -7.24 1.40
N ILE A 96 -8.32 -6.62 2.52
CA ILE A 96 -7.08 -5.86 2.63
C ILE A 96 -6.26 -6.42 3.79
N HIS A 97 -5.09 -6.97 3.47
CA HIS A 97 -4.12 -7.38 4.48
C HIS A 97 -3.35 -6.19 5.05
N ALA A 98 -2.98 -6.29 6.33
CA ALA A 98 -2.34 -5.19 7.06
C ALA A 98 -3.14 -3.87 6.95
N ALA A 99 -4.46 -3.96 7.05
CA ALA A 99 -5.41 -2.90 6.76
C ALA A 99 -5.22 -1.64 7.63
N ALA A 100 -4.70 -1.79 8.86
CA ALA A 100 -4.41 -0.68 9.76
C ALA A 100 -2.99 -0.10 9.60
N GLY A 101 -2.21 -0.55 8.62
CA GLY A 101 -0.95 0.08 8.24
C GLY A 101 -1.19 1.26 7.29
N GLY A 102 -0.18 2.08 7.01
CA GLY A 102 -0.36 3.28 6.20
C GLY A 102 -0.94 3.00 4.80
N LEU A 103 -0.33 2.10 4.02
CA LEU A 103 -0.87 1.68 2.73
C LEU A 103 -2.25 1.01 2.87
N GLY A 104 -2.43 0.17 3.91
CA GLY A 104 -3.69 -0.50 4.18
C GLY A 104 -4.83 0.48 4.47
N THR A 105 -4.56 1.49 5.29
CA THR A 105 -5.51 2.56 5.62
C THR A 105 -5.94 3.36 4.38
N ALA A 106 -4.99 3.70 3.51
CA ALA A 106 -5.30 4.38 2.25
C ALA A 106 -6.17 3.50 1.33
N LEU A 107 -5.85 2.22 1.20
CA LEU A 107 -6.66 1.27 0.43
C LEU A 107 -8.08 1.10 1.01
N VAL A 108 -8.20 1.04 2.34
CA VAL A 108 -9.51 0.98 3.02
C VAL A 108 -10.36 2.20 2.65
N GLN A 109 -9.80 3.40 2.76
CA GLN A 109 -10.53 4.63 2.43
C GLN A 109 -10.94 4.68 0.95
N ILE A 110 -10.06 4.29 0.04
CA ILE A 110 -10.39 4.22 -1.39
C ILE A 110 -11.49 3.19 -1.65
N ALA A 111 -11.41 2.01 -1.05
CA ALA A 111 -12.42 0.96 -1.23
C ALA A 111 -13.79 1.38 -0.66
N LEU A 112 -13.83 2.02 0.51
CA LEU A 112 -15.05 2.60 1.07
C LEU A 112 -15.63 3.70 0.17
N TRP A 113 -14.78 4.62 -0.30
CA TRP A 113 -15.19 5.67 -1.24
C TRP A 113 -15.77 5.12 -2.55
N LYS A 114 -15.24 3.98 -3.03
CA LYS A 114 -15.76 3.29 -4.23
C LYS A 114 -17.04 2.49 -3.99
N GLY A 115 -17.55 2.46 -2.75
CA GLY A 115 -18.76 1.70 -2.42
C GLY A 115 -18.56 0.19 -2.34
N CYS A 116 -17.34 -0.25 -2.02
CA CYS A 116 -17.03 -1.66 -1.83
C CYS A 116 -17.40 -2.14 -0.42
N THR A 117 -17.65 -3.43 -0.26
CA THR A 117 -17.69 -4.08 1.05
C THR A 117 -16.27 -4.42 1.49
N VAL A 118 -15.76 -3.72 2.50
CA VAL A 118 -14.36 -3.82 2.93
C VAL A 118 -14.19 -4.82 4.06
N ILE A 119 -13.23 -5.74 3.88
CA ILE A 119 -12.77 -6.70 4.88
C ILE A 119 -11.33 -6.34 5.26
N GLY A 120 -11.13 -5.81 6.45
CA GLY A 120 -9.81 -5.42 6.96
C GLY A 120 -9.20 -6.49 7.85
N VAL A 121 -8.01 -6.97 7.49
CA VAL A 121 -7.23 -7.93 8.30
C VAL A 121 -6.11 -7.20 9.00
N ALA A 122 -6.11 -7.25 10.34
CA ALA A 122 -5.08 -6.63 11.18
C ALA A 122 -4.77 -7.52 12.38
N GLY A 123 -3.78 -7.18 13.19
CA GLY A 123 -3.42 -7.91 14.41
C GLY A 123 -3.47 -7.02 15.65
N GLY A 124 -4.20 -7.45 16.68
CA GLY A 124 -4.33 -6.77 17.95
C GLY A 124 -5.53 -5.83 18.06
N SER A 125 -6.00 -5.67 19.32
CA SER A 125 -7.25 -4.97 19.63
C SER A 125 -7.28 -3.51 19.19
N GLU A 126 -6.18 -2.79 19.36
CA GLU A 126 -6.09 -1.37 18.99
C GLU A 126 -6.29 -1.16 17.48
N LYS A 127 -5.65 -2.00 16.65
CA LYS A 127 -5.79 -1.94 15.19
C LYS A 127 -7.17 -2.36 14.73
N VAL A 128 -7.77 -3.32 15.41
CA VAL A 128 -9.16 -3.75 15.16
C VAL A 128 -10.12 -2.60 15.45
N GLU A 129 -9.97 -1.93 16.58
CA GLU A 129 -10.81 -0.79 16.95
C GLU A 129 -10.62 0.39 16.00
N TYR A 130 -9.38 0.68 15.62
CA TYR A 130 -9.08 1.69 14.60
C TYR A 130 -9.83 1.43 13.29
N LEU A 131 -9.80 0.19 12.79
CA LEU A 131 -10.48 -0.17 11.54
C LEU A 131 -12.02 -0.07 11.65
N LYS A 132 -12.58 -0.43 12.81
CA LYS A 132 -14.02 -0.25 13.06
C LYS A 132 -14.41 1.22 13.03
N ASN A 133 -13.62 2.07 13.70
CA ASN A 133 -13.86 3.52 13.72
C ASN A 133 -13.69 4.15 12.33
N LEU A 134 -12.89 3.56 11.47
CA LEU A 134 -12.73 3.97 10.07
C LEU A 134 -13.93 3.54 9.18
N GLY A 135 -14.86 2.74 9.70
CA GLY A 135 -16.04 2.29 8.97
C GLY A 135 -15.84 1.00 8.15
N VAL A 136 -14.83 0.20 8.47
CA VAL A 136 -14.61 -1.10 7.82
C VAL A 136 -15.74 -2.06 8.16
N HIS A 137 -16.38 -2.67 7.15
CA HIS A 137 -17.56 -3.51 7.31
C HIS A 137 -17.27 -4.81 8.07
N HIS A 138 -16.13 -5.44 7.79
CA HIS A 138 -15.69 -6.68 8.44
C HIS A 138 -14.24 -6.53 8.90
N VAL A 139 -13.99 -6.67 10.20
CA VAL A 139 -12.64 -6.56 10.76
C VAL A 139 -12.22 -7.91 11.35
N VAL A 140 -11.09 -8.42 10.89
CA VAL A 140 -10.55 -9.72 11.31
C VAL A 140 -9.23 -9.53 12.05
N ASP A 141 -9.20 -9.93 13.32
CA ASP A 141 -7.96 -10.06 14.09
C ASP A 141 -7.30 -11.39 13.76
N HIS A 142 -6.25 -11.34 12.95
CA HIS A 142 -5.54 -12.55 12.51
C HIS A 142 -4.76 -13.27 13.64
N HIS A 143 -4.64 -12.67 14.82
CA HIS A 143 -4.10 -13.33 16.01
C HIS A 143 -5.11 -14.28 16.66
N ARG A 144 -6.41 -14.09 16.38
CA ARG A 144 -7.51 -14.84 17.01
C ARG A 144 -8.27 -15.72 16.04
N ILE A 145 -8.41 -15.27 14.81
CA ILE A 145 -9.26 -15.92 13.80
C ILE A 145 -8.48 -16.07 12.49
N ASN A 146 -8.53 -17.24 11.89
CA ASN A 146 -8.04 -17.42 10.54
C ASN A 146 -8.96 -16.65 9.58
N TRP A 147 -8.40 -15.70 8.84
CA TRP A 147 -9.17 -14.83 7.96
C TRP A 147 -9.86 -15.57 6.80
N THR A 148 -9.35 -16.73 6.33
CA THR A 148 -10.03 -17.55 5.33
C THR A 148 -11.28 -18.19 5.90
N ASP A 149 -11.23 -18.66 7.14
CA ASP A 149 -12.38 -19.26 7.81
C ASP A 149 -13.47 -18.20 8.04
N TYR A 150 -13.05 -16.98 8.41
CA TYR A 150 -13.97 -15.85 8.52
C TYR A 150 -14.69 -15.56 7.20
N VAL A 151 -13.96 -15.53 6.07
CA VAL A 151 -14.54 -15.32 4.74
C VAL A 151 -15.53 -16.43 4.40
N HIS A 152 -15.22 -17.69 4.71
CA HIS A 152 -16.14 -18.80 4.49
C HIS A 152 -17.43 -18.68 5.31
N GLN A 153 -17.32 -18.30 6.57
CA GLN A 153 -18.47 -18.23 7.48
C GLN A 153 -19.37 -17.01 7.25
N HIS A 154 -18.78 -15.86 6.91
CA HIS A 154 -19.51 -14.59 6.89
C HIS A 154 -19.73 -13.98 5.50
N LEU A 155 -19.02 -14.47 4.47
CA LEU A 155 -19.05 -13.87 3.14
C LEU A 155 -19.36 -14.89 2.02
N ASN A 156 -19.95 -16.03 2.38
CA ASN A 156 -20.21 -17.15 1.46
C ASN A 156 -18.94 -17.67 0.77
N GLY A 157 -17.80 -17.56 1.47
CA GLY A 157 -16.52 -18.07 1.04
C GLY A 157 -15.87 -17.30 -0.13
N ARG A 158 -16.36 -16.11 -0.48
CA ARG A 158 -15.90 -15.41 -1.69
C ARG A 158 -15.63 -13.93 -1.45
N VAL A 159 -14.48 -13.46 -1.99
CA VAL A 159 -14.11 -12.05 -2.12
C VAL A 159 -13.69 -11.76 -3.56
N ASP A 160 -13.94 -10.55 -4.04
CA ASP A 160 -13.67 -10.18 -5.43
C ASP A 160 -12.25 -9.67 -5.61
N VAL A 161 -11.73 -8.94 -4.62
CA VAL A 161 -10.39 -8.35 -4.67
C VAL A 161 -9.65 -8.64 -3.37
N ILE A 162 -8.39 -8.99 -3.47
CA ILE A 162 -7.48 -9.11 -2.31
C ILE A 162 -6.26 -8.22 -2.55
N PHE A 163 -6.05 -7.24 -1.67
CA PHE A 163 -4.78 -6.51 -1.58
C PHE A 163 -3.85 -7.21 -0.60
N ASP A 164 -2.78 -7.80 -1.12
CA ASP A 164 -1.86 -8.64 -0.34
C ASP A 164 -0.50 -7.96 -0.15
N ASN A 165 -0.24 -7.52 1.09
CA ASN A 165 1.04 -6.98 1.53
C ASN A 165 1.94 -8.05 2.18
N ILE A 166 1.45 -9.28 2.34
CA ILE A 166 2.12 -10.35 3.10
C ILE A 166 2.98 -11.21 2.18
N GLY A 167 2.41 -11.63 1.06
CA GLY A 167 3.06 -12.54 0.12
C GLY A 167 3.20 -13.99 0.63
N GLY A 168 3.87 -14.82 -0.15
CA GLY A 168 4.14 -16.22 0.23
C GLY A 168 2.86 -17.05 0.36
N SER A 169 2.65 -17.67 1.53
CA SER A 169 1.48 -18.53 1.78
C SER A 169 0.15 -17.77 1.78
N SER A 170 0.15 -16.46 1.97
CA SER A 170 -1.05 -15.63 1.93
C SER A 170 -1.72 -15.66 0.55
N ILE A 171 -0.93 -15.60 -0.51
CA ILE A 171 -1.43 -15.69 -1.91
C ILE A 171 -2.14 -17.03 -2.14
N LYS A 172 -1.53 -18.15 -1.68
CA LYS A 172 -2.15 -19.46 -1.81
C LYS A 172 -3.49 -19.54 -1.07
N LYS A 173 -3.55 -19.01 0.14
CA LYS A 173 -4.79 -18.91 0.92
C LYS A 173 -5.80 -18.00 0.23
N GLY A 174 -5.37 -16.86 -0.33
CA GLY A 174 -6.22 -15.95 -1.06
C GLY A 174 -6.94 -16.59 -2.22
N LYS A 175 -6.25 -17.45 -2.99
CA LYS A 175 -6.86 -18.19 -4.09
C LYS A 175 -8.02 -19.08 -3.66
N SER A 176 -8.04 -19.63 -2.44
CA SER A 176 -9.11 -20.50 -1.96
C SER A 176 -10.41 -19.76 -1.65
N VAL A 177 -10.35 -18.45 -1.45
CA VAL A 177 -11.50 -17.60 -1.13
C VAL A 177 -11.80 -16.56 -2.23
N LEU A 178 -11.10 -16.62 -3.35
CA LEU A 178 -11.31 -15.69 -4.45
C LEU A 178 -12.58 -16.08 -5.24
N ALA A 179 -13.39 -15.10 -5.59
CA ALA A 179 -14.53 -15.28 -6.47
C ALA A 179 -14.09 -15.60 -7.90
N HIS A 180 -15.00 -16.13 -8.72
CA HIS A 180 -14.77 -16.25 -10.16
C HIS A 180 -14.56 -14.86 -10.77
N GLY A 181 -13.50 -14.68 -11.55
CA GLY A 181 -13.11 -13.36 -12.07
C GLY A 181 -12.47 -12.43 -11.03
N GLY A 182 -12.34 -12.90 -9.79
CA GLY A 182 -11.66 -12.14 -8.73
C GLY A 182 -10.14 -12.04 -8.94
N ARG A 183 -9.50 -11.09 -8.26
CA ARG A 183 -8.10 -10.74 -8.46
C ARG A 183 -7.33 -10.53 -7.16
N ILE A 184 -6.07 -10.90 -7.17
CA ILE A 184 -5.14 -10.64 -6.06
C ILE A 184 -4.11 -9.61 -6.54
N VAL A 185 -4.03 -8.49 -5.85
CA VAL A 185 -3.05 -7.44 -6.08
C VAL A 185 -1.96 -7.56 -5.03
N THR A 186 -0.78 -7.99 -5.45
CA THR A 186 0.36 -8.16 -4.55
C THR A 186 1.15 -6.86 -4.46
N LEU A 187 1.23 -6.28 -3.28
CA LEU A 187 1.85 -4.98 -2.99
C LEU A 187 3.13 -5.11 -2.17
N GLY A 188 3.39 -6.28 -1.61
CA GLY A 188 4.55 -6.50 -0.76
C GLY A 188 4.83 -7.97 -0.52
N ALA A 189 5.90 -8.21 0.25
CA ALA A 189 6.37 -9.54 0.59
C ALA A 189 6.84 -9.59 2.06
N ALA A 190 6.05 -9.06 2.97
CA ALA A 190 6.42 -8.94 4.39
C ALA A 190 6.77 -10.30 5.03
N ALA A 191 6.17 -11.40 4.58
CA ALA A 191 6.49 -12.74 5.02
C ALA A 191 7.95 -13.17 4.73
N LEU A 192 8.64 -12.47 3.84
CA LEU A 192 10.04 -12.72 3.49
C LEU A 192 11.01 -11.83 4.24
N SER A 193 10.51 -10.83 4.94
CA SER A 193 11.31 -9.93 5.78
C SER A 193 11.94 -10.73 6.93
N GLY A 194 13.26 -10.60 7.11
CA GLY A 194 13.99 -11.27 8.20
C GLY A 194 14.51 -12.68 7.91
N LYS A 195 14.22 -13.29 6.77
CA LYS A 195 14.79 -14.59 6.38
C LYS A 195 16.00 -14.43 5.48
N LYS A 196 17.17 -14.91 5.92
CA LYS A 196 18.44 -14.77 5.17
C LYS A 196 18.49 -15.65 3.92
N GLY A 197 18.96 -15.08 2.77
CA GLY A 197 19.61 -15.78 1.67
C GLY A 197 18.79 -16.12 0.41
N LYS A 198 19.49 -16.69 -0.57
CA LYS A 198 18.99 -17.09 -1.91
C LYS A 198 17.77 -18.02 -1.89
N LEU A 199 17.62 -18.85 -0.84
CA LEU A 199 16.46 -19.74 -0.66
C LEU A 199 15.12 -18.99 -0.61
N ASN A 200 15.12 -17.74 -0.18
CA ASN A 200 13.91 -16.93 -0.10
C ASN A 200 13.48 -16.35 -1.45
N LEU A 201 14.41 -16.09 -2.35
CA LEU A 201 14.12 -15.71 -3.74
C LEU A 201 13.48 -16.86 -4.51
N ILE A 202 13.97 -18.11 -4.29
CA ILE A 202 13.37 -19.32 -4.86
C ILE A 202 11.95 -19.53 -4.26
N ARG A 203 11.80 -19.37 -2.95
CA ARG A 203 10.47 -19.44 -2.29
C ARG A 203 9.52 -18.35 -2.74
N LEU A 204 10.03 -17.16 -3.04
CA LEU A 204 9.24 -16.08 -3.65
C LEU A 204 8.75 -16.53 -5.03
N GLY A 205 9.64 -16.99 -5.90
CA GLY A 205 9.30 -17.50 -7.23
C GLY A 205 8.29 -18.66 -7.19
N LEU A 206 8.48 -19.61 -6.27
CA LEU A 206 7.55 -20.72 -6.06
C LEU A 206 6.23 -20.29 -5.40
N GLY A 207 6.23 -19.25 -4.56
CA GLY A 207 5.03 -18.69 -3.94
C GLY A 207 4.15 -17.91 -4.92
N PHE A 208 4.75 -17.25 -5.89
CA PHE A 208 4.03 -16.60 -6.99
C PHE A 208 3.50 -17.61 -8.01
N GLY A 209 4.03 -18.86 -8.02
CA GLY A 209 3.75 -19.81 -9.09
C GLY A 209 4.22 -19.24 -10.43
N PHE A 210 4.08 -19.97 -11.49
CA PHE A 210 4.21 -19.44 -12.85
C PHE A 210 3.00 -18.55 -13.17
N PHE A 211 2.94 -17.35 -12.58
CA PHE A 211 2.08 -16.30 -13.08
C PHE A 211 2.80 -15.67 -14.26
N SER A 212 2.53 -16.16 -15.44
CA SER A 212 2.60 -15.32 -16.61
C SER A 212 1.53 -14.24 -16.40
N PRO A 213 1.86 -12.94 -16.35
CA PRO A 213 0.84 -11.94 -16.51
C PRO A 213 0.19 -12.22 -17.85
N ILE A 214 -1.07 -12.61 -17.84
CA ILE A 214 -1.86 -12.63 -19.07
C ILE A 214 -1.99 -11.15 -19.41
N ALA A 215 -1.12 -10.68 -20.30
CA ALA A 215 -1.31 -9.44 -20.98
C ALA A 215 -2.50 -9.66 -21.92
N TYR A 216 -3.60 -9.00 -21.65
CA TYR A 216 -4.66 -8.74 -22.63
C TYR A 216 -4.37 -7.41 -23.31
#